data_1d2fdcf93cf4ff838a7a14a785e376fd
#
_entry.id   1d2fdcf93cf4ff838a7a14a785e376fd
#
_cell.length_a   1.000
_cell.length_b   1.000
_cell.length_c   1.000
_cell.angle_alpha   90.00
_cell.angle_beta   90.00
_cell.angle_gamma   90.00
#
_symmetry.space_group_name_H-M   'P 1'
#
loop_
_entity.id
_entity.type
_entity.pdbx_description
1 polymer ?
#
loop_
_entity_poly.entity_id
_entity_poly.type
_entity_poly.pdbx_seq_one_letter_code
_entity_poly.pdbx_strand_id
1 'polypeptide(L)'
;MLVDHSRITANHSQTSVGGLELFGGAGTVTKTQVTGNTAPAVGGVLANSGQLTLTKVVIAHNTATTGLSGGLSVNPNTLTVVEDSIIDNNSAAANGGGIFNFGSLVLRNTKVTRNRSGNQGGGIYNIFSGNLSLFNTKIVKNLAVSEGGGIYNNVPGVVNLNTATGTIVTKNRPDNCVDVPGCPG
;
A
#
# COMPACT_ATOMS: atom_id res chain seq x y z
N MET A 1 12.66 11.56 -11.07
CA MET A 1 11.47 12.43 -10.81
C MET A 1 11.57 12.97 -9.39
N LEU A 2 11.26 14.25 -9.18
CA LEU A 2 11.12 14.86 -7.84
C LEU A 2 9.76 15.53 -7.73
N VAL A 3 9.00 15.20 -6.68
CA VAL A 3 7.73 15.85 -6.32
C VAL A 3 7.83 16.26 -4.86
N ASP A 4 7.71 17.53 -4.57
CA ASP A 4 7.85 18.05 -3.21
C ASP A 4 6.73 19.04 -2.87
N HIS A 5 6.27 19.04 -1.61
CA HIS A 5 5.24 19.93 -1.06
C HIS A 5 4.02 20.10 -1.97
N SER A 6 3.55 19.02 -2.59
CA SER A 6 2.54 19.06 -3.65
C SER A 6 1.21 18.43 -3.23
N ARG A 7 0.17 18.69 -4.05
CA ARG A 7 -1.13 18.04 -3.95
C ARG A 7 -1.52 17.43 -5.30
N ILE A 8 -1.81 16.14 -5.29
CA ILE A 8 -2.30 15.37 -6.43
C ILE A 8 -3.68 14.87 -6.03
N THR A 9 -4.70 15.61 -6.34
CA THR A 9 -6.01 15.41 -5.72
C THR A 9 -7.16 15.40 -6.70
N ALA A 10 -8.15 14.54 -6.41
CA ALA A 10 -9.42 14.48 -7.12
C ALA A 10 -9.29 14.24 -8.63
N ASN A 11 -8.24 13.54 -9.06
CA ASN A 11 -8.08 13.17 -10.46
C ASN A 11 -8.89 11.91 -10.76
N HIS A 12 -9.42 11.84 -11.97
CA HIS A 12 -10.14 10.68 -12.46
C HIS A 12 -9.47 10.18 -13.75
N SER A 13 -8.95 8.96 -13.72
CA SER A 13 -8.43 8.29 -14.90
C SER A 13 -9.43 7.23 -15.38
N GLN A 14 -9.58 7.11 -16.68
CA GLN A 14 -10.39 6.06 -17.29
C GLN A 14 -9.61 4.80 -17.65
N THR A 15 -8.28 4.82 -17.49
CA THR A 15 -7.41 3.75 -17.97
C THR A 15 -6.69 2.99 -16.86
N SER A 16 -5.74 3.61 -16.17
CA SER A 16 -4.84 2.86 -15.29
C SER A 16 -4.67 3.46 -13.90
N VAL A 17 -4.03 4.64 -13.77
CA VAL A 17 -3.63 5.25 -12.51
C VAL A 17 -4.31 6.60 -12.32
N GLY A 18 -4.85 6.82 -11.12
CA GLY A 18 -5.55 8.07 -10.81
C GLY A 18 -4.62 9.20 -10.37
N GLY A 19 -3.64 8.90 -9.53
CA GLY A 19 -2.78 9.92 -8.94
C GLY A 19 -1.41 10.05 -9.61
N LEU A 20 -0.45 9.22 -9.24
CA LEU A 20 0.96 9.33 -9.65
C LEU A 20 1.49 7.99 -10.14
N GLU A 21 2.21 8.00 -11.24
CA GLU A 21 2.95 6.84 -11.71
C GLU A 21 4.44 7.15 -11.86
N LEU A 22 5.30 6.26 -11.33
CA LEU A 22 6.71 6.20 -11.68
C LEU A 22 6.94 5.06 -12.67
N PHE A 23 7.29 5.40 -13.88
CA PHE A 23 7.62 4.46 -14.94
C PHE A 23 9.13 4.42 -15.17
N GLY A 24 9.84 3.65 -14.35
CA GLY A 24 11.30 3.48 -14.44
C GLY A 24 12.12 4.57 -13.75
N GLY A 25 13.41 4.27 -13.58
CA GLY A 25 14.38 5.20 -12.98
C GLY A 25 14.19 5.41 -11.48
N ALA A 26 14.56 6.60 -11.00
CA ALA A 26 14.43 6.97 -9.60
C ALA A 26 13.42 8.10 -9.41
N GLY A 27 12.54 7.94 -8.42
CA GLY A 27 11.55 8.92 -8.00
C GLY A 27 11.63 9.21 -6.51
N THR A 28 11.49 10.49 -6.16
CA THR A 28 11.37 10.93 -4.77
C THR A 28 10.14 11.81 -4.64
N VAL A 29 9.28 11.49 -3.68
CA VAL A 29 8.08 12.26 -3.36
C VAL A 29 8.13 12.61 -1.89
N THR A 30 8.09 13.89 -1.56
CA THR A 30 8.18 14.35 -0.17
C THR A 30 7.05 15.31 0.17
N LYS A 31 6.58 15.25 1.43
CA LYS A 31 5.58 16.19 1.99
C LYS A 31 4.38 16.46 1.06
N THR A 32 3.94 15.43 0.37
CA THR A 32 2.95 15.51 -0.70
C THR A 32 1.68 14.76 -0.31
N GLN A 33 0.54 15.25 -0.76
CA GLN A 33 -0.76 14.60 -0.61
C GLN A 33 -1.21 14.01 -1.94
N VAL A 34 -1.52 12.71 -1.95
CA VAL A 34 -2.12 12.00 -3.08
C VAL A 34 -3.49 11.52 -2.61
N THR A 35 -4.54 12.29 -2.87
CA THR A 35 -5.83 12.06 -2.21
C THR A 35 -7.03 12.18 -3.13
N GLY A 36 -8.04 11.33 -2.91
CA GLY A 36 -9.30 11.40 -3.64
C GLY A 36 -9.20 11.07 -5.12
N ASN A 37 -8.13 10.39 -5.55
CA ASN A 37 -7.96 10.01 -6.94
C ASN A 37 -8.68 8.69 -7.23
N THR A 38 -9.20 8.55 -8.44
CA THR A 38 -9.97 7.38 -8.87
C THR A 38 -9.48 6.87 -10.21
N ALA A 39 -9.32 5.55 -10.34
CA ALA A 39 -8.98 4.90 -11.60
C ALA A 39 -9.44 3.43 -11.59
N PRO A 40 -9.48 2.76 -12.74
CA PRO A 40 -9.78 1.34 -12.79
C PRO A 40 -8.75 0.48 -12.03
N ALA A 41 -7.46 0.65 -12.27
CA ALA A 41 -6.43 -0.25 -11.76
C ALA A 41 -5.82 0.18 -10.42
N VAL A 42 -5.31 1.43 -10.33
CA VAL A 42 -4.65 1.96 -9.13
C VAL A 42 -5.19 3.37 -8.84
N GLY A 43 -5.82 3.55 -7.70
CA GLY A 43 -6.37 4.85 -7.34
C GLY A 43 -5.31 5.91 -7.06
N GLY A 44 -4.32 5.61 -6.23
CA GLY A 44 -3.33 6.57 -5.75
C GLY A 44 -2.00 6.56 -6.52
N VAL A 45 -1.05 5.74 -6.11
CA VAL A 45 0.34 5.74 -6.60
C VAL A 45 0.71 4.38 -7.19
N LEU A 46 1.33 4.37 -8.36
CA LEU A 46 1.92 3.19 -8.97
C LEU A 46 3.43 3.34 -9.10
N ALA A 47 4.18 2.47 -8.45
CA ALA A 47 5.60 2.23 -8.70
C ALA A 47 5.71 1.08 -9.71
N ASN A 48 5.90 1.41 -10.99
CA ASN A 48 5.84 0.43 -12.08
C ASN A 48 7.19 -0.25 -12.35
N SER A 49 8.30 0.48 -12.22
CA SER A 49 9.66 -0.07 -12.24
C SER A 49 10.64 0.94 -11.63
N GLY A 50 11.85 0.48 -11.24
CA GLY A 50 12.89 1.33 -10.70
C GLY A 50 12.83 1.53 -9.18
N GLN A 51 13.11 2.72 -8.70
CA GLN A 51 13.15 3.02 -7.26
C GLN A 51 12.25 4.20 -6.92
N LEU A 52 11.37 4.03 -5.94
CA LEU A 52 10.49 5.10 -5.45
C LEU A 52 10.68 5.30 -3.95
N THR A 53 10.97 6.53 -3.55
CA THR A 53 11.00 6.93 -2.14
C THR A 53 9.86 7.91 -1.85
N LEU A 54 9.05 7.57 -0.85
CA LEU A 54 7.93 8.38 -0.37
C LEU A 54 8.22 8.78 1.08
N THR A 55 8.43 10.06 1.37
CA THR A 55 8.72 10.54 2.74
C THR A 55 7.75 11.62 3.16
N LYS A 56 7.09 11.44 4.30
CA LYS A 56 6.07 12.37 4.82
C LYS A 56 4.92 12.59 3.81
N VAL A 57 4.50 11.49 3.17
CA VAL A 57 3.42 11.51 2.17
C VAL A 57 2.12 11.02 2.80
N VAL A 58 1.02 11.62 2.40
CA VAL A 58 -0.33 11.15 2.70
C VAL A 58 -0.96 10.59 1.43
N ILE A 59 -1.24 9.27 1.43
CA ILE A 59 -1.97 8.60 0.35
C ILE A 59 -3.32 8.21 0.92
N ALA A 60 -4.37 8.95 0.58
CA ALA A 60 -5.66 8.75 1.24
C ALA A 60 -6.87 8.92 0.32
N HIS A 61 -7.96 8.22 0.67
CA HIS A 61 -9.25 8.33 -0.05
C HIS A 61 -9.15 8.04 -1.56
N ASN A 62 -8.16 7.27 -1.99
CA ASN A 62 -8.04 6.89 -3.39
C ASN A 62 -8.81 5.60 -3.66
N THR A 63 -9.34 5.45 -4.87
CA THR A 63 -10.21 4.34 -5.23
C THR A 63 -9.76 3.66 -6.51
N ALA A 64 -9.52 2.35 -6.44
CA ALA A 64 -9.41 1.47 -7.60
C ALA A 64 -10.78 0.81 -7.85
N THR A 65 -11.43 1.14 -8.96
CA THR A 65 -12.83 0.76 -9.19
C THR A 65 -13.01 -0.68 -9.64
N THR A 66 -12.02 -1.28 -10.26
CA THR A 66 -12.02 -2.69 -10.71
C THR A 66 -10.74 -3.43 -10.33
N GLY A 67 -9.69 -2.72 -9.97
CA GLY A 67 -8.32 -3.23 -9.85
C GLY A 67 -7.84 -3.48 -8.43
N LEU A 68 -6.52 -3.56 -8.32
CA LEU A 68 -5.82 -4.20 -7.23
C LEU A 68 -5.34 -3.25 -6.12
N SER A 69 -5.29 -1.92 -6.31
CA SER A 69 -4.76 -1.06 -5.25
C SER A 69 -5.50 0.26 -5.14
N GLY A 70 -6.08 0.51 -3.98
CA GLY A 70 -6.65 1.82 -3.70
C GLY A 70 -5.56 2.88 -3.50
N GLY A 71 -4.55 2.59 -2.68
CA GLY A 71 -3.51 3.55 -2.32
C GLY A 71 -2.22 3.42 -3.12
N LEU A 72 -1.41 2.41 -2.85
CA LEU A 72 -0.07 2.21 -3.43
C LEU A 72 0.06 0.84 -4.08
N SER A 73 0.44 0.80 -5.34
CA SER A 73 0.84 -0.44 -6.02
C SER A 73 2.34 -0.44 -6.28
N VAL A 74 3.00 -1.56 -5.96
CA VAL A 74 4.44 -1.80 -6.19
C VAL A 74 4.58 -2.99 -7.13
N ASN A 75 5.01 -2.77 -8.36
CA ASN A 75 5.15 -3.80 -9.38
C ASN A 75 6.48 -4.59 -9.24
N PRO A 76 6.64 -5.72 -9.93
CA PRO A 76 7.88 -6.48 -9.94
C PRO A 76 9.10 -5.62 -10.34
N ASN A 77 10.27 -5.99 -9.83
CA ASN A 77 11.55 -5.30 -10.08
C ASN A 77 11.56 -3.83 -9.62
N THR A 78 10.69 -3.49 -8.69
CA THR A 78 10.63 -2.16 -8.08
C THR A 78 11.09 -2.23 -6.63
N LEU A 79 11.91 -1.27 -6.22
CA LEU A 79 12.19 -1.00 -4.82
C LEU A 79 11.43 0.25 -4.38
N THR A 80 10.53 0.09 -3.43
CA THR A 80 9.79 1.22 -2.87
C THR A 80 10.06 1.35 -1.37
N VAL A 81 10.40 2.56 -0.94
CA VAL A 81 10.57 2.90 0.48
C VAL A 81 9.55 3.95 0.85
N VAL A 82 8.81 3.70 1.92
CA VAL A 82 7.80 4.64 2.45
C VAL A 82 8.16 4.95 3.89
N GLU A 83 8.43 6.21 4.19
CA GLU A 83 8.87 6.66 5.51
C GLU A 83 7.99 7.79 6.06
N ASP A 84 7.76 7.79 7.37
CA ASP A 84 7.05 8.84 8.09
C ASP A 84 5.69 9.21 7.46
N SER A 85 5.01 8.22 6.87
CA SER A 85 3.90 8.45 5.94
C SER A 85 2.58 7.82 6.44
N ILE A 86 1.49 8.17 5.77
CA ILE A 86 0.16 7.66 6.08
C ILE A 86 -0.50 7.14 4.81
N ILE A 87 -1.00 5.90 4.86
CA ILE A 87 -1.81 5.27 3.81
C ILE A 87 -3.18 4.97 4.42
N ASP A 88 -4.16 5.82 4.15
CA ASP A 88 -5.39 5.86 4.91
C ASP A 88 -6.65 5.89 4.04
N ASN A 89 -7.64 5.12 4.44
CA ASN A 89 -9.00 5.20 3.87
C ASN A 89 -9.03 5.05 2.33
N ASN A 90 -8.15 4.20 1.78
CA ASN A 90 -8.16 3.86 0.37
C ASN A 90 -9.01 2.61 0.13
N SER A 91 -9.56 2.47 -1.07
CA SER A 91 -10.43 1.37 -1.44
C SER A 91 -10.02 0.73 -2.75
N ALA A 92 -9.97 -0.61 -2.78
CA ALA A 92 -9.82 -1.39 -4.00
C ALA A 92 -11.01 -2.34 -4.17
N ALA A 93 -11.51 -2.48 -5.39
CA ALA A 93 -12.58 -3.44 -5.69
C ALA A 93 -12.11 -4.89 -5.56
N ALA A 94 -10.84 -5.16 -5.85
CA ALA A 94 -10.23 -6.48 -5.68
C ALA A 94 -9.37 -6.55 -4.41
N ASN A 95 -8.05 -6.64 -4.52
CA ASN A 95 -7.12 -6.85 -3.40
C ASN A 95 -6.35 -5.58 -3.04
N GLY A 96 -5.69 -5.56 -1.88
CA GLY A 96 -4.78 -4.48 -1.51
C GLY A 96 -5.44 -3.11 -1.35
N GLY A 97 -6.43 -3.01 -0.46
CA GLY A 97 -7.14 -1.74 -0.24
C GLY A 97 -6.21 -0.55 -0.03
N GLY A 98 -5.23 -0.69 0.86
CA GLY A 98 -4.16 0.29 1.04
C GLY A 98 -3.01 0.09 0.08
N ILE A 99 -2.44 -1.13 0.07
CA ILE A 99 -1.22 -1.45 -0.67
C ILE A 99 -1.37 -2.80 -1.39
N PHE A 100 -0.93 -2.84 -2.65
CA PHE A 100 -0.67 -4.07 -3.39
C PHE A 100 0.82 -4.17 -3.66
N ASN A 101 1.49 -5.20 -3.13
CA ASN A 101 2.93 -5.37 -3.27
C ASN A 101 3.29 -6.63 -4.06
N PHE A 102 3.94 -6.45 -5.19
CA PHE A 102 4.55 -7.50 -6.00
C PHE A 102 6.07 -7.33 -6.14
N GLY A 103 6.64 -6.25 -5.62
CA GLY A 103 8.06 -5.92 -5.65
C GLY A 103 8.71 -5.97 -4.28
N SER A 104 9.69 -5.12 -4.06
CA SER A 104 10.33 -4.92 -2.76
C SER A 104 9.80 -3.64 -2.12
N LEU A 105 9.13 -3.79 -0.98
CA LEU A 105 8.53 -2.69 -0.24
C LEU A 105 9.06 -2.63 1.19
N VAL A 106 9.52 -1.46 1.58
CA VAL A 106 9.92 -1.16 2.96
C VAL A 106 9.04 -0.05 3.51
N LEU A 107 8.36 -0.32 4.63
CA LEU A 107 7.63 0.69 5.38
C LEU A 107 8.36 1.00 6.69
N ARG A 108 8.63 2.29 6.96
CA ARG A 108 9.25 2.77 8.19
C ARG A 108 8.38 3.88 8.82
N ASN A 109 8.15 3.83 10.12
CA ASN A 109 7.37 4.85 10.84
C ASN A 109 6.05 5.20 10.15
N THR A 110 5.41 4.23 9.49
CA THR A 110 4.28 4.46 8.59
C THR A 110 2.99 3.89 9.19
N LYS A 111 1.86 4.51 8.87
CA LYS A 111 0.53 4.02 9.24
C LYS A 111 -0.23 3.56 8.00
N VAL A 112 -0.73 2.32 8.03
CA VAL A 112 -1.66 1.76 7.04
C VAL A 112 -2.97 1.50 7.76
N THR A 113 -3.97 2.34 7.54
CA THR A 113 -5.16 2.34 8.38
C THR A 113 -6.44 2.60 7.61
N ARG A 114 -7.56 2.00 8.06
CA ARG A 114 -8.91 2.18 7.49
C ARG A 114 -9.04 1.89 5.98
N ASN A 115 -8.11 1.16 5.40
CA ASN A 115 -8.20 0.79 4.00
C ASN A 115 -9.15 -0.41 3.81
N ARG A 116 -9.77 -0.49 2.66
CA ARG A 116 -10.76 -1.52 2.35
C ARG A 116 -10.45 -2.23 1.03
N SER A 117 -10.45 -3.55 1.04
CA SER A 117 -10.45 -4.38 -0.17
C SER A 117 -11.79 -5.11 -0.36
N GLY A 118 -12.20 -5.29 -1.60
CA GLY A 118 -13.35 -6.11 -1.96
C GLY A 118 -13.08 -7.61 -1.88
N ASN A 119 -11.83 -8.02 -1.67
CA ASN A 119 -11.44 -9.42 -1.52
C ASN A 119 -10.42 -9.57 -0.39
N GLN A 120 -9.12 -9.62 -0.65
CA GLN A 120 -8.04 -9.91 0.31
C GLN A 120 -7.11 -8.71 0.53
N GLY A 121 -6.42 -8.67 1.69
CA GLY A 121 -5.44 -7.64 2.00
C GLY A 121 -6.06 -6.25 2.16
N GLY A 122 -6.89 -6.04 3.16
CA GLY A 122 -7.53 -4.73 3.40
C GLY A 122 -6.50 -3.62 3.56
N GLY A 123 -5.49 -3.83 4.40
CA GLY A 123 -4.33 -2.97 4.52
C GLY A 123 -3.30 -3.22 3.42
N ILE A 124 -2.76 -4.45 3.38
CA ILE A 124 -1.69 -4.85 2.47
C ILE A 124 -2.00 -6.23 1.87
N TYR A 125 -1.88 -6.34 0.56
CA TYR A 125 -1.83 -7.61 -0.15
C TYR A 125 -0.42 -7.81 -0.71
N ASN A 126 0.32 -8.79 -0.20
CA ASN A 126 1.67 -9.15 -0.62
C ASN A 126 1.59 -10.42 -1.47
N ILE A 127 2.00 -10.35 -2.73
CA ILE A 127 1.76 -11.44 -3.69
C ILE A 127 3.06 -12.07 -4.21
N PHE A 128 3.07 -13.38 -4.35
CA PHE A 128 4.11 -14.22 -4.98
C PHE A 128 5.55 -13.87 -4.56
N SER A 129 6.27 -13.08 -5.36
CA SER A 129 7.64 -12.67 -5.10
C SER A 129 7.75 -11.35 -4.32
N GLY A 130 6.63 -10.84 -3.83
CA GLY A 130 6.61 -9.62 -3.01
C GLY A 130 7.44 -9.79 -1.74
N ASN A 131 8.35 -8.86 -1.52
CA ASN A 131 9.16 -8.79 -0.30
C ASN A 131 8.74 -7.54 0.48
N LEU A 132 8.12 -7.76 1.64
CA LEU A 132 7.62 -6.71 2.51
C LEU A 132 8.39 -6.67 3.82
N SER A 133 9.01 -5.53 4.13
CA SER A 133 9.69 -5.28 5.40
C SER A 133 9.05 -4.12 6.14
N LEU A 134 8.70 -4.33 7.40
CA LEU A 134 7.99 -3.38 8.24
C LEU A 134 8.83 -3.00 9.45
N PHE A 135 9.05 -1.70 9.68
CA PHE A 135 9.77 -1.17 10.83
C PHE A 135 8.94 -0.07 11.49
N ASN A 136 8.66 -0.20 12.77
CA ASN A 136 7.84 0.74 13.54
C ASN A 136 6.56 1.16 12.80
N THR A 137 5.90 0.19 12.17
CA THR A 137 4.76 0.42 11.29
C THR A 137 3.46 -0.03 11.97
N LYS A 138 2.38 0.72 11.80
CA LYS A 138 1.08 0.39 12.35
C LYS A 138 0.09 0.04 11.25
N ILE A 139 -0.42 -1.18 11.27
CA ILE A 139 -1.43 -1.69 10.33
C ILE A 139 -2.70 -1.97 11.13
N VAL A 140 -3.65 -1.03 11.08
CA VAL A 140 -4.77 -1.07 12.01
C VAL A 140 -6.10 -0.66 11.36
N LYS A 141 -7.20 -1.31 11.79
CA LYS A 141 -8.57 -0.98 11.36
C LYS A 141 -8.79 -1.10 9.84
N ASN A 142 -8.04 -1.95 9.16
CA ASN A 142 -8.28 -2.24 7.75
C ASN A 142 -9.32 -3.36 7.61
N LEU A 143 -9.99 -3.41 6.48
CA LEU A 143 -11.09 -4.33 6.20
C LEU A 143 -10.87 -5.04 4.86
N ALA A 144 -10.86 -6.35 4.88
CA ALA A 144 -11.00 -7.19 3.70
C ALA A 144 -12.39 -7.88 3.72
N VAL A 145 -12.95 -8.17 2.56
CA VAL A 145 -14.20 -8.94 2.50
C VAL A 145 -13.94 -10.42 2.79
N SER A 146 -12.82 -10.96 2.30
CA SER A 146 -12.50 -12.38 2.48
C SER A 146 -11.53 -12.62 3.61
N GLU A 147 -10.26 -12.21 3.48
CA GLU A 147 -9.17 -12.57 4.39
C GLU A 147 -8.08 -11.50 4.44
N GLY A 148 -7.23 -11.55 5.47
CA GLY A 148 -6.09 -10.65 5.61
C GLY A 148 -6.53 -9.19 5.73
N GLY A 149 -7.44 -8.91 6.66
CA GLY A 149 -7.89 -7.53 6.86
C GLY A 149 -6.74 -6.57 7.07
N GLY A 150 -5.70 -6.99 7.82
CA GLY A 150 -4.45 -6.25 7.94
C GLY A 150 -3.48 -6.55 6.81
N ILE A 151 -2.97 -7.79 6.77
CA ILE A 151 -2.01 -8.26 5.76
C ILE A 151 -2.47 -9.62 5.24
N TYR A 152 -2.55 -9.76 3.93
CA TYR A 152 -2.63 -11.05 3.26
C TYR A 152 -1.31 -11.30 2.53
N ASN A 153 -0.64 -12.41 2.86
CA ASN A 153 0.57 -12.84 2.18
C ASN A 153 0.28 -14.08 1.32
N ASN A 154 0.33 -13.91 0.03
CA ASN A 154 0.21 -15.03 -0.91
C ASN A 154 1.59 -15.66 -1.12
N VAL A 155 1.80 -16.81 -0.51
CA VAL A 155 3.08 -17.52 -0.59
C VAL A 155 3.45 -17.86 -2.06
N PRO A 156 4.75 -17.79 -2.43
CA PRO A 156 5.93 -17.65 -1.59
C PRO A 156 6.36 -16.21 -1.23
N GLY A 157 5.45 -15.25 -1.20
CA GLY A 157 5.75 -13.90 -0.76
C GLY A 157 6.38 -13.87 0.65
N VAL A 158 7.24 -12.91 0.92
CA VAL A 158 7.95 -12.78 2.19
C VAL A 158 7.47 -11.55 2.94
N VAL A 159 7.12 -11.72 4.22
CA VAL A 159 6.77 -10.62 5.11
C VAL A 159 7.64 -10.65 6.37
N ASN A 160 8.34 -9.55 6.61
CA ASN A 160 9.17 -9.31 7.78
C ASN A 160 8.51 -8.26 8.66
N LEU A 161 7.86 -8.69 9.75
CA LEU A 161 7.14 -7.77 10.64
C LEU A 161 8.05 -6.89 11.48
N ASN A 162 9.25 -7.36 11.84
CA ASN A 162 10.17 -6.65 12.74
C ASN A 162 9.48 -6.09 14.00
N THR A 163 8.80 -6.94 14.73
CA THR A 163 8.04 -6.55 15.94
C THR A 163 8.91 -5.88 17.00
N ALA A 164 10.19 -6.25 17.08
CA ALA A 164 11.16 -5.61 17.96
C ALA A 164 11.35 -4.10 17.71
N THR A 165 10.99 -3.62 16.53
CA THR A 165 11.03 -2.18 16.20
C THR A 165 9.74 -1.45 16.50
N GLY A 166 8.72 -2.13 17.06
CA GLY A 166 7.43 -1.55 17.38
C GLY A 166 6.37 -1.69 16.28
N THR A 167 6.58 -2.58 15.30
CA THR A 167 5.54 -2.89 14.31
C THR A 167 4.34 -3.58 14.97
N ILE A 168 3.14 -3.10 14.67
CA ILE A 168 1.87 -3.59 15.23
C ILE A 168 0.87 -3.84 14.11
N VAL A 169 0.26 -5.04 14.12
CA VAL A 169 -0.87 -5.40 13.25
C VAL A 169 -2.04 -5.78 14.15
N THR A 170 -3.09 -4.98 14.20
CA THR A 170 -4.20 -5.20 15.12
C THR A 170 -5.49 -4.54 14.68
N LYS A 171 -6.62 -5.02 15.21
CA LYS A 171 -7.97 -4.46 14.96
C LYS A 171 -8.35 -4.43 13.48
N ASN A 172 -7.79 -5.32 12.68
CA ASN A 172 -8.19 -5.50 11.29
C ASN A 172 -9.30 -6.56 11.21
N ARG A 173 -10.06 -6.58 10.14
CA ARG A 173 -11.17 -7.52 9.93
C ARG A 173 -11.12 -8.12 8.52
N PRO A 174 -11.44 -9.41 8.37
CA PRO A 174 -11.93 -10.36 9.38
C PRO A 174 -10.86 -10.80 10.39
N ASP A 175 -9.59 -10.77 10.01
CA ASP A 175 -8.41 -11.17 10.77
C ASP A 175 -7.29 -10.12 10.65
N ASN A 176 -6.23 -10.28 11.43
CA ASN A 176 -5.09 -9.38 11.31
C ASN A 176 -4.15 -9.75 10.17
N CYS A 177 -3.91 -11.05 9.97
CA CYS A 177 -2.98 -11.52 8.95
C CYS A 177 -3.34 -12.93 8.47
N VAL A 178 -2.93 -13.23 7.23
CA VAL A 178 -2.90 -14.58 6.65
C VAL A 178 -1.48 -14.84 6.14
N ASP A 179 -0.92 -16.00 6.46
CA ASP A 179 0.42 -16.48 6.05
C ASP A 179 1.56 -15.48 6.35
N VAL A 180 1.49 -14.84 7.51
CA VAL A 180 2.51 -13.89 8.00
C VAL A 180 3.13 -14.41 9.29
N PRO A 181 4.40 -14.83 9.27
CA PRO A 181 5.09 -15.32 10.46
C PRO A 181 5.12 -14.28 11.59
N GLY A 182 4.74 -14.69 12.80
CA GLY A 182 4.75 -13.84 13.98
C GLY A 182 3.65 -12.79 14.07
N CYS A 183 2.68 -12.82 13.15
CA CYS A 183 1.51 -11.95 13.25
C CYS A 183 0.49 -12.52 14.26
N PRO A 184 -0.05 -11.70 15.16
CA PRO A 184 -1.17 -12.11 15.99
C PRO A 184 -2.42 -12.30 15.14
N GLY A 185 -3.06 -13.44 15.22
CA GLY A 185 -4.30 -13.78 14.52
C GLY A 185 -5.47 -12.84 14.83
#